data_74cec15d2b5c4f02a3754a1751687c7d
#
_entry.id   74cec15d2b5c4f02a3754a1751687c7d
#
_cell.length_a   1.000
_cell.length_b   1.000
_cell.length_c   1.000
_cell.angle_alpha   90.00
_cell.angle_beta   90.00
_cell.angle_gamma   90.00
#
_symmetry.space_group_name_H-M   'P 1'
#
loop_
_entity.id
_entity.type
_entity.pdbx_description
1 polymer ?
#
loop_
_entity_poly.entity_id
_entity_poly.type
_entity_poly.pdbx_seq_one_letter_code
_entity_poly.pdbx_strand_id
1 'polypeptide(L)'
;MHDDSAVEELRAHRLIGRGILRGSTWRELAFHAFHFPVAVAGFAWLLVATTIGVLFAASGVGLPVAAALFASTGWVAAPTRALSAQYLGRPVATPPQTAVRSAMSVFRDPASWRAFAYAGVGFALTGTTFLASGLLLAIALAAFTFPLWRSNFIGLDGIVFTSNSAGPTLVIVGALLLVLVWPVVNHGLARAQSFVIDALLGPSPSELRLAELAASRDATLEGAHAV
;
A
#
# COMPACT_ATOMS: atom_id res chain seq x y z
N MET A 1 -25.70 -20.42 31.68
CA MET A 1 -26.07 -20.66 30.26
C MET A 1 -26.75 -19.45 29.60
N HIS A 2 -26.58 -18.22 30.13
CA HIS A 2 -27.21 -17.00 29.60
C HIS A 2 -26.18 -15.95 29.13
N ASP A 3 -24.90 -16.25 29.30
CA ASP A 3 -23.80 -15.27 29.00
C ASP A 3 -23.18 -15.47 27.61
N ASP A 4 -23.29 -16.67 27.04
CA ASP A 4 -22.69 -16.98 25.73
C ASP A 4 -23.42 -16.30 24.57
N SER A 5 -24.76 -16.13 24.67
CA SER A 5 -25.55 -15.46 23.63
C SER A 5 -25.23 -13.94 23.54
N ALA A 6 -25.01 -13.29 24.67
CA ALA A 6 -24.64 -11.89 24.72
C ALA A 6 -23.21 -11.64 24.14
N VAL A 7 -22.30 -12.59 24.36
CA VAL A 7 -20.95 -12.52 23.80
C VAL A 7 -20.95 -12.77 22.29
N GLU A 8 -21.81 -13.67 21.79
CA GLU A 8 -22.00 -13.89 20.34
C GLU A 8 -22.67 -12.69 19.66
N GLU A 9 -23.70 -12.10 20.27
CA GLU A 9 -24.33 -10.87 19.74
C GLU A 9 -23.33 -9.70 19.70
N LEU A 10 -22.50 -9.53 20.73
CA LEU A 10 -21.45 -8.51 20.75
C LEU A 10 -20.35 -8.78 19.72
N ARG A 11 -20.05 -10.05 19.41
CA ARG A 11 -19.14 -10.42 18.31
C ARG A 11 -19.77 -10.17 16.95
N ALA A 12 -21.04 -10.52 16.77
CA ALA A 12 -21.78 -10.25 15.54
C ALA A 12 -21.91 -8.73 15.29
N HIS A 13 -22.25 -7.93 16.30
CA HIS A 13 -22.26 -6.47 16.22
C HIS A 13 -20.88 -5.87 15.91
N ARG A 14 -19.80 -6.43 16.43
CA ARG A 14 -18.43 -5.99 16.06
C ARG A 14 -18.06 -6.38 14.63
N LEU A 15 -18.55 -7.48 14.11
CA LEU A 15 -18.33 -7.90 12.72
C LEU A 15 -19.14 -7.03 11.75
N ILE A 16 -20.41 -6.76 12.06
CA ILE A 16 -21.28 -5.88 11.27
C ILE A 16 -20.78 -4.42 11.30
N GLY A 17 -20.27 -3.97 12.44
CA GLY A 17 -19.68 -2.62 12.57
C GLY A 17 -18.34 -2.43 11.82
N ARG A 18 -17.76 -3.49 11.20
CA ARG A 18 -16.60 -3.43 10.30
C ARG A 18 -16.99 -3.30 8.82
N GLY A 19 -18.27 -3.15 8.53
CA GLY A 19 -18.82 -3.09 7.18
C GLY A 19 -18.55 -1.77 6.45
N ILE A 20 -19.13 -1.66 5.27
CA ILE A 20 -19.02 -0.57 4.29
C ILE A 20 -19.28 0.83 4.87
N LEU A 21 -20.03 0.94 5.99
CA LEU A 21 -20.36 2.20 6.65
C LEU A 21 -19.19 2.77 7.49
N ARG A 22 -18.13 2.01 7.73
CA ARG A 22 -16.95 2.54 8.43
C ARG A 22 -16.12 3.42 7.50
N GLY A 23 -15.86 4.64 7.93
CA GLY A 23 -14.98 5.56 7.21
C GLY A 23 -13.56 4.98 6.99
N SER A 24 -13.13 3.98 7.79
CA SER A 24 -11.84 3.29 7.60
C SER A 24 -11.78 2.52 6.27
N THR A 25 -12.87 1.84 5.87
CA THR A 25 -12.92 1.06 4.61
C THR A 25 -12.75 1.97 3.39
N TRP A 26 -13.40 3.14 3.41
CA TRP A 26 -13.28 4.13 2.35
C TRP A 26 -11.90 4.80 2.32
N ARG A 27 -11.30 5.00 3.49
CA ARG A 27 -9.92 5.51 3.58
C ARG A 27 -8.91 4.50 3.03
N GLU A 28 -9.08 3.21 3.29
CA GLU A 28 -8.26 2.15 2.73
C GLU A 28 -8.42 2.07 1.20
N LEU A 29 -9.65 2.18 0.68
CA LEU A 29 -9.89 2.26 -0.77
C LEU A 29 -9.23 3.51 -1.38
N ALA A 30 -9.38 4.67 -0.75
CA ALA A 30 -8.74 5.90 -1.18
C ALA A 30 -7.20 5.76 -1.16
N PHE A 31 -6.65 5.07 -0.14
CA PHE A 31 -5.24 4.75 -0.11
C PHE A 31 -4.81 3.97 -1.36
N HIS A 32 -5.50 2.88 -1.71
CA HIS A 32 -5.19 2.10 -2.91
C HIS A 32 -5.29 2.94 -4.18
N ALA A 33 -6.35 3.76 -4.30
CA ALA A 33 -6.59 4.61 -5.47
C ALA A 33 -5.52 5.70 -5.66
N PHE A 34 -5.10 6.37 -4.59
CA PHE A 34 -4.07 7.42 -4.67
C PHE A 34 -2.64 6.85 -4.69
N HIS A 35 -2.43 5.70 -4.08
CA HIS A 35 -1.11 5.06 -4.07
C HIS A 35 -0.77 4.41 -5.42
N PHE A 36 -1.76 3.95 -6.17
CA PHE A 36 -1.54 3.30 -7.47
C PHE A 36 -0.82 4.21 -8.48
N PRO A 37 -1.24 5.47 -8.73
CA PRO A 37 -0.49 6.38 -9.61
C PRO A 37 0.95 6.63 -9.16
N VAL A 38 1.18 6.75 -7.85
CA VAL A 38 2.53 6.93 -7.30
C VAL A 38 3.40 5.70 -7.59
N ALA A 39 2.85 4.51 -7.41
CA ALA A 39 3.56 3.26 -7.69
C ALA A 39 3.86 3.09 -9.19
N VAL A 40 2.90 3.44 -10.07
CA VAL A 40 3.10 3.44 -11.53
C VAL A 40 4.22 4.39 -11.94
N ALA A 41 4.18 5.64 -11.46
CA ALA A 41 5.19 6.64 -11.75
C ALA A 41 6.58 6.23 -11.21
N GLY A 42 6.63 5.65 -10.02
CA GLY A 42 7.85 5.13 -9.42
C GLY A 42 8.45 3.98 -10.20
N PHE A 43 7.64 3.04 -10.66
CA PHE A 43 8.09 1.93 -11.49
C PHE A 43 8.54 2.38 -12.88
N ALA A 44 7.81 3.29 -13.52
CA ALA A 44 8.24 3.88 -14.79
C ALA A 44 9.60 4.59 -14.65
N TRP A 45 9.77 5.35 -13.57
CA TRP A 45 11.06 5.99 -13.27
C TRP A 45 12.16 4.96 -13.00
N LEU A 46 11.87 3.89 -12.27
CA LEU A 46 12.81 2.79 -12.03
C LEU A 46 13.34 2.22 -13.35
N LEU A 47 12.45 1.94 -14.31
CA LEU A 47 12.84 1.43 -15.63
C LEU A 47 13.73 2.43 -16.39
N VAL A 48 13.34 3.70 -16.44
CA VAL A 48 14.12 4.76 -17.08
C VAL A 48 15.50 4.90 -16.43
N ALA A 49 15.53 5.01 -15.10
CA ALA A 49 16.77 5.18 -14.35
C ALA A 49 17.72 3.99 -14.52
N THR A 50 17.17 2.76 -14.49
CA THR A 50 17.96 1.54 -14.70
C THR A 50 18.51 1.47 -16.13
N THR A 51 17.67 1.74 -17.14
CA THR A 51 18.09 1.69 -18.55
C THR A 51 19.18 2.71 -18.83
N ILE A 52 18.98 3.97 -18.43
CA ILE A 52 19.97 5.03 -18.61
C ILE A 52 21.23 4.72 -17.80
N GLY A 53 21.09 4.29 -16.53
CA GLY A 53 22.21 3.95 -15.67
C GLY A 53 23.11 2.85 -16.26
N VAL A 54 22.49 1.78 -16.82
CA VAL A 54 23.22 0.69 -17.49
C VAL A 54 23.92 1.19 -18.77
N LEU A 55 23.23 1.96 -19.60
CA LEU A 55 23.82 2.50 -20.85
C LEU A 55 25.05 3.38 -20.57
N PHE A 56 24.99 4.19 -19.52
CA PHE A 56 26.11 5.06 -19.17
C PHE A 56 27.19 4.39 -18.31
N ALA A 57 26.92 3.23 -17.70
CA ALA A 57 27.86 2.55 -16.81
C ALA A 57 29.21 2.21 -17.48
N ALA A 58 29.20 1.97 -18.80
CA ALA A 58 30.41 1.67 -19.58
C ALA A 58 31.24 2.93 -19.91
N SER A 59 30.72 4.14 -19.69
CA SER A 59 31.47 5.39 -19.92
C SER A 59 32.16 5.88 -18.65
N GLY A 60 33.27 6.60 -18.77
CA GLY A 60 34.00 7.14 -17.61
C GLY A 60 33.17 8.10 -16.74
N VAL A 61 32.11 8.70 -17.28
CA VAL A 61 31.16 9.58 -16.58
C VAL A 61 29.95 8.78 -16.07
N GLY A 62 29.83 7.52 -16.46
CA GLY A 62 28.63 6.71 -16.24
C GLY A 62 28.37 6.37 -14.79
N LEU A 63 29.41 6.13 -14.00
CA LEU A 63 29.22 5.74 -12.60
C LEU A 63 28.57 6.83 -11.74
N PRO A 64 28.95 8.12 -11.80
CA PRO A 64 28.22 9.18 -11.11
C PRO A 64 26.78 9.34 -11.58
N VAL A 65 26.53 9.23 -12.89
CA VAL A 65 25.17 9.32 -13.46
C VAL A 65 24.31 8.15 -12.99
N ALA A 66 24.84 6.93 -13.06
CA ALA A 66 24.15 5.74 -12.57
C ALA A 66 23.84 5.84 -11.07
N ALA A 67 24.76 6.34 -10.26
CA ALA A 67 24.55 6.54 -8.82
C ALA A 67 23.46 7.61 -8.56
N ALA A 68 23.46 8.72 -9.29
CA ALA A 68 22.45 9.76 -9.14
C ALA A 68 21.05 9.25 -9.54
N LEU A 69 20.94 8.51 -10.64
CA LEU A 69 19.69 7.90 -11.10
C LEU A 69 19.19 6.84 -10.11
N PHE A 70 20.09 6.01 -9.59
CA PHE A 70 19.75 5.02 -8.57
C PHE A 70 19.26 5.68 -7.27
N ALA A 71 19.97 6.70 -6.77
CA ALA A 71 19.55 7.45 -5.59
C ALA A 71 18.20 8.16 -5.80
N SER A 72 17.94 8.65 -7.02
CA SER A 72 16.68 9.34 -7.33
C SER A 72 15.47 8.43 -7.28
N THR A 73 15.60 7.09 -7.34
CA THR A 73 14.45 6.17 -7.19
C THR A 73 13.79 6.28 -5.81
N GLY A 74 14.49 6.82 -4.82
CA GLY A 74 13.98 7.06 -3.47
C GLY A 74 12.87 8.13 -3.37
N TRP A 75 12.65 8.94 -4.43
CA TRP A 75 11.60 9.97 -4.40
C TRP A 75 10.20 9.40 -4.12
N VAL A 76 9.93 8.16 -4.52
CA VAL A 76 8.64 7.46 -4.29
C VAL A 76 8.35 7.25 -2.81
N ALA A 77 9.38 7.19 -1.98
CA ALA A 77 9.25 6.90 -0.56
C ALA A 77 8.49 7.99 0.21
N ALA A 78 8.72 9.26 -0.12
CA ALA A 78 8.08 10.39 0.59
C ALA A 78 6.55 10.42 0.39
N PRO A 79 6.00 10.43 -0.85
CA PRO A 79 4.57 10.40 -1.07
C PRO A 79 3.93 9.11 -0.53
N THR A 80 4.60 7.96 -0.64
CA THR A 80 4.11 6.70 -0.08
C THR A 80 3.93 6.77 1.44
N ARG A 81 4.94 7.29 2.17
CA ARG A 81 4.84 7.49 3.62
C ARG A 81 3.75 8.48 3.99
N ALA A 82 3.61 9.58 3.22
CA ALA A 82 2.55 10.57 3.43
C ALA A 82 1.15 9.96 3.26
N LEU A 83 0.94 9.16 2.21
CA LEU A 83 -0.33 8.47 1.97
C LEU A 83 -0.62 7.43 3.08
N SER A 84 0.38 6.67 3.53
CA SER A 84 0.24 5.73 4.64
C SER A 84 -0.17 6.43 5.93
N ALA A 85 0.47 7.55 6.26
CA ALA A 85 0.12 8.35 7.44
C ALA A 85 -1.30 8.94 7.34
N GLN A 86 -1.65 9.49 6.18
CA GLN A 86 -2.92 10.18 5.96
C GLN A 86 -4.13 9.21 5.94
N TYR A 87 -4.03 8.12 5.19
CA TYR A 87 -5.16 7.22 4.94
C TYR A 87 -5.19 6.02 5.88
N LEU A 88 -4.03 5.43 6.21
CA LEU A 88 -3.96 4.26 7.07
C LEU A 88 -3.72 4.63 8.55
N GLY A 89 -3.41 5.90 8.84
CA GLY A 89 -3.08 6.37 10.19
C GLY A 89 -1.78 5.75 10.72
N ARG A 90 -0.87 5.34 9.82
CA ARG A 90 0.42 4.72 10.15
C ARG A 90 1.56 5.60 9.67
N PRO A 91 2.09 6.49 10.52
CA PRO A 91 3.28 7.25 10.20
C PRO A 91 4.49 6.33 10.14
N VAL A 92 5.14 6.27 8.98
CA VAL A 92 6.38 5.53 8.78
C VAL A 92 7.56 6.48 8.95
N ALA A 93 8.43 6.19 9.90
CA ALA A 93 9.60 7.03 10.18
C ALA A 93 10.52 7.10 8.95
N THR A 94 11.12 8.27 8.75
CA THR A 94 12.11 8.44 7.68
C THR A 94 13.45 7.90 8.16
N PRO A 95 14.12 7.00 7.38
CA PRO A 95 15.46 6.58 7.70
C PRO A 95 16.42 7.77 7.80
N PRO A 96 17.42 7.72 8.71
CA PRO A 96 18.43 8.77 8.79
C PRO A 96 19.16 8.88 7.45
N GLN A 97 19.31 10.12 6.96
CA GLN A 97 20.00 10.37 5.70
C GLN A 97 21.49 10.19 5.89
N THR A 98 22.09 9.24 5.20
CA THR A 98 23.54 9.12 5.10
C THR A 98 24.09 10.18 4.13
N ALA A 99 25.09 10.93 4.57
CA ALA A 99 25.72 11.91 3.70
C ALA A 99 26.37 11.21 2.48
N VAL A 100 25.88 11.55 1.29
CA VAL A 100 26.47 11.03 0.04
C VAL A 100 27.83 11.66 -0.16
N ARG A 101 28.88 10.90 0.11
CA ARG A 101 30.28 11.34 -0.03
C ARG A 101 30.89 10.98 -1.39
N SER A 102 30.37 9.97 -2.06
CA SER A 102 30.84 9.52 -3.37
C SER A 102 29.74 8.70 -4.07
N ALA A 103 29.86 8.54 -5.41
CA ALA A 103 28.95 7.69 -6.19
C ALA A 103 28.93 6.24 -5.66
N MET A 104 30.07 5.72 -5.24
CA MET A 104 30.17 4.36 -4.68
C MET A 104 29.45 4.22 -3.34
N SER A 105 29.34 5.28 -2.54
CA SER A 105 28.62 5.24 -1.26
C SER A 105 27.13 5.00 -1.44
N VAL A 106 26.53 5.48 -2.54
CA VAL A 106 25.11 5.27 -2.88
C VAL A 106 24.82 3.78 -3.13
N PHE A 107 25.67 3.09 -3.87
CA PHE A 107 25.52 1.66 -4.14
C PHE A 107 25.81 0.77 -2.92
N ARG A 108 26.50 1.30 -1.91
CA ARG A 108 26.74 0.61 -0.64
C ARG A 108 25.69 0.91 0.43
N ASP A 109 24.81 1.88 0.18
CA ASP A 109 23.78 2.29 1.13
C ASP A 109 22.57 1.33 1.07
N PRO A 110 22.30 0.57 2.16
CA PRO A 110 21.15 -0.34 2.21
C PRO A 110 19.79 0.36 2.06
N ALA A 111 19.68 1.62 2.48
CA ALA A 111 18.43 2.37 2.36
C ALA A 111 18.09 2.66 0.89
N SER A 112 19.12 2.98 0.07
CA SER A 112 18.96 3.17 -1.36
C SER A 112 18.49 1.89 -2.07
N TRP A 113 19.04 0.73 -1.70
CA TRP A 113 18.58 -0.56 -2.24
C TRP A 113 17.17 -0.92 -1.82
N ARG A 114 16.78 -0.64 -0.59
CA ARG A 114 15.40 -0.85 -0.13
C ARG A 114 14.40 0.03 -0.88
N ALA A 115 14.74 1.31 -1.11
CA ALA A 115 13.92 2.21 -1.90
C ALA A 115 13.80 1.77 -3.37
N PHE A 116 14.91 1.30 -3.96
CA PHE A 116 14.96 0.73 -5.31
C PHE A 116 14.07 -0.54 -5.40
N ALA A 117 14.25 -1.47 -4.47
CA ALA A 117 13.44 -2.68 -4.39
C ALA A 117 11.95 -2.35 -4.21
N TYR A 118 11.64 -1.34 -3.38
CA TYR A 118 10.27 -0.89 -3.20
C TYR A 118 9.65 -0.33 -4.48
N ALA A 119 10.38 0.38 -5.32
CA ALA A 119 9.85 0.89 -6.59
C ALA A 119 9.39 -0.25 -7.51
N GLY A 120 10.07 -1.41 -7.49
CA GLY A 120 9.66 -2.59 -8.25
C GLY A 120 8.57 -3.42 -7.58
N VAL A 121 8.86 -3.92 -6.37
CA VAL A 121 7.94 -4.78 -5.60
C VAL A 121 6.66 -4.03 -5.20
N GLY A 122 6.81 -2.75 -4.81
CA GLY A 122 5.70 -1.88 -4.43
C GLY A 122 4.71 -1.68 -5.58
N PHE A 123 5.19 -1.52 -6.82
CA PHE A 123 4.33 -1.43 -7.99
C PHE A 123 3.50 -2.71 -8.19
N ALA A 124 4.14 -3.88 -8.18
CA ALA A 124 3.44 -5.15 -8.35
C ALA A 124 2.40 -5.39 -7.25
N LEU A 125 2.77 -5.12 -6.00
CA LEU A 125 1.86 -5.26 -4.87
C LEU A 125 0.71 -4.25 -4.92
N THR A 126 1.01 -2.97 -5.19
CA THR A 126 -0.02 -1.92 -5.29
C THR A 126 -0.97 -2.16 -6.45
N GLY A 127 -0.45 -2.60 -7.61
CA GLY A 127 -1.27 -2.97 -8.75
C GLY A 127 -2.22 -4.13 -8.42
N THR A 128 -1.69 -5.18 -7.80
CA THR A 128 -2.49 -6.34 -7.39
C THR A 128 -3.56 -5.96 -6.37
N THR A 129 -3.21 -5.19 -5.34
CA THR A 129 -4.17 -4.78 -4.30
C THR A 129 -5.24 -3.84 -4.84
N PHE A 130 -4.87 -2.89 -5.70
CA PHE A 130 -5.81 -1.99 -6.36
C PHE A 130 -6.80 -2.75 -7.26
N LEU A 131 -6.29 -3.65 -8.11
CA LEU A 131 -7.13 -4.45 -8.99
C LEU A 131 -8.02 -5.41 -8.19
N ALA A 132 -7.49 -6.11 -7.19
CA ALA A 132 -8.28 -7.04 -6.38
C ALA A 132 -9.39 -6.33 -5.61
N SER A 133 -9.09 -5.23 -4.93
CA SER A 133 -10.10 -4.45 -4.19
C SER A 133 -11.12 -3.79 -5.12
N GLY A 134 -10.65 -3.17 -6.22
CA GLY A 134 -11.49 -2.50 -7.19
C GLY A 134 -12.39 -3.45 -7.96
N LEU A 135 -11.85 -4.59 -8.41
CA LEU A 135 -12.63 -5.60 -9.13
C LEU A 135 -13.68 -6.24 -8.23
N LEU A 136 -13.32 -6.59 -7.00
CA LEU A 136 -14.27 -7.15 -6.03
C LEU A 136 -15.40 -6.17 -5.73
N LEU A 137 -15.08 -4.87 -5.55
CA LEU A 137 -16.07 -3.82 -5.37
C LEU A 137 -16.98 -3.69 -6.61
N ALA A 138 -16.38 -3.68 -7.82
CA ALA A 138 -17.14 -3.58 -9.07
C ALA A 138 -18.10 -4.77 -9.25
N ILE A 139 -17.64 -6.00 -8.98
CA ILE A 139 -18.47 -7.21 -9.05
C ILE A 139 -19.61 -7.13 -8.02
N ALA A 140 -19.31 -6.74 -6.79
CA ALA A 140 -20.30 -6.62 -5.74
C ALA A 140 -21.37 -5.57 -6.06
N LEU A 141 -20.96 -4.42 -6.59
CA LEU A 141 -21.86 -3.35 -7.03
C LEU A 141 -22.69 -3.79 -8.26
N ALA A 142 -22.07 -4.42 -9.25
CA ALA A 142 -22.76 -4.92 -10.44
C ALA A 142 -23.84 -5.94 -10.06
N ALA A 143 -23.52 -6.89 -9.17
CA ALA A 143 -24.48 -7.88 -8.68
C ALA A 143 -25.60 -7.23 -7.86
N PHE A 144 -25.26 -6.30 -6.97
CA PHE A 144 -26.23 -5.58 -6.14
C PHE A 144 -27.18 -4.71 -6.97
N THR A 145 -26.67 -4.01 -8.00
CA THR A 145 -27.43 -3.13 -8.87
C THR A 145 -28.02 -3.86 -10.09
N PHE A 146 -27.90 -5.17 -10.18
CA PHE A 146 -28.37 -5.99 -11.30
C PHE A 146 -29.80 -5.63 -11.78
N PRO A 147 -30.81 -5.44 -10.91
CA PRO A 147 -32.15 -5.08 -11.35
C PRO A 147 -32.24 -3.77 -12.14
N LEU A 148 -31.32 -2.82 -11.92
CA LEU A 148 -31.34 -1.50 -12.55
C LEU A 148 -30.85 -1.51 -13.99
N TRP A 149 -29.92 -2.42 -14.33
CA TRP A 149 -29.29 -2.43 -15.65
C TRP A 149 -29.62 -3.67 -16.51
N ARG A 150 -30.27 -4.69 -15.93
CA ARG A 150 -30.63 -5.92 -16.65
C ARG A 150 -31.46 -5.68 -17.90
N SER A 151 -32.35 -4.68 -17.88
CA SER A 151 -33.23 -4.35 -18.99
C SER A 151 -32.49 -3.70 -20.18
N ASN A 152 -31.28 -3.19 -19.96
CA ASN A 152 -30.48 -2.54 -21.01
C ASN A 152 -29.61 -3.52 -21.80
N PHE A 153 -29.52 -4.77 -21.35
CA PHE A 153 -28.76 -5.85 -22.02
C PHE A 153 -29.71 -6.80 -22.76
N ILE A 154 -30.36 -6.27 -23.80
CA ILE A 154 -31.19 -7.06 -24.73
C ILE A 154 -30.29 -7.97 -25.55
N GLY A 155 -29.94 -9.11 -25.06
CA GLY A 155 -29.09 -10.09 -25.77
C GLY A 155 -28.35 -11.08 -24.87
N LEU A 156 -28.26 -10.80 -23.58
CA LEU A 156 -27.72 -11.74 -22.62
C LEU A 156 -28.81 -12.58 -21.91
N ASP A 157 -30.06 -12.24 -22.12
CA ASP A 157 -31.23 -12.92 -21.53
C ASP A 157 -31.31 -14.43 -21.87
N GLY A 158 -30.74 -14.84 -23.02
CA GLY A 158 -30.71 -16.22 -23.44
C GLY A 158 -29.57 -17.06 -22.86
N ILE A 159 -28.52 -16.44 -22.31
CA ILE A 159 -27.31 -17.16 -21.91
C ILE A 159 -27.21 -17.38 -20.41
N VAL A 160 -27.72 -16.43 -19.58
CA VAL A 160 -27.40 -16.46 -18.15
C VAL A 160 -28.62 -16.48 -17.22
N PHE A 161 -29.78 -15.90 -17.57
CA PHE A 161 -30.85 -15.66 -16.59
C PHE A 161 -32.27 -15.92 -17.13
N THR A 162 -32.59 -17.17 -17.39
CA THR A 162 -33.94 -17.59 -17.79
C THR A 162 -34.93 -17.72 -16.64
N SER A 163 -34.50 -17.61 -15.37
CA SER A 163 -35.38 -17.75 -14.22
C SER A 163 -35.60 -16.43 -13.48
N ASN A 164 -36.85 -16.15 -13.15
CA ASN A 164 -37.27 -15.00 -12.33
C ASN A 164 -36.60 -14.95 -10.93
N SER A 165 -36.01 -16.06 -10.49
CA SER A 165 -35.33 -16.21 -9.19
C SER A 165 -33.86 -15.74 -9.21
N ALA A 166 -33.24 -15.62 -10.36
CA ALA A 166 -31.81 -15.23 -10.45
C ALA A 166 -31.57 -13.76 -10.01
N GLY A 167 -32.49 -12.86 -10.30
CA GLY A 167 -32.39 -11.45 -9.94
C GLY A 167 -32.27 -11.22 -8.42
N PRO A 168 -33.21 -11.69 -7.61
CA PRO A 168 -33.12 -11.56 -6.15
C PRO A 168 -31.88 -12.24 -5.56
N THR A 169 -31.49 -13.41 -6.07
CA THR A 169 -30.29 -14.12 -5.63
C THR A 169 -29.02 -13.29 -5.86
N LEU A 170 -28.87 -12.68 -7.03
CA LEU A 170 -27.73 -11.82 -7.35
C LEU A 170 -27.66 -10.57 -6.46
N VAL A 171 -28.81 -9.95 -6.18
CA VAL A 171 -28.87 -8.81 -5.26
C VAL A 171 -28.42 -9.20 -3.86
N ILE A 172 -28.86 -10.34 -3.35
CA ILE A 172 -28.45 -10.85 -2.04
C ILE A 172 -26.94 -11.16 -2.03
N VAL A 173 -26.45 -11.88 -3.03
CA VAL A 173 -25.02 -12.19 -3.16
C VAL A 173 -24.20 -10.91 -3.27
N GLY A 174 -24.62 -9.95 -4.10
CA GLY A 174 -23.95 -8.66 -4.24
C GLY A 174 -23.92 -7.87 -2.92
N ALA A 175 -25.04 -7.86 -2.18
CA ALA A 175 -25.09 -7.23 -0.86
C ALA A 175 -24.13 -7.90 0.15
N LEU A 176 -24.10 -9.24 0.17
CA LEU A 176 -23.16 -9.98 1.03
C LEU A 176 -21.70 -9.73 0.67
N LEU A 177 -21.38 -9.73 -0.62
CA LEU A 177 -20.04 -9.40 -1.09
C LEU A 177 -19.64 -7.98 -0.69
N LEU A 178 -20.54 -7.02 -0.88
CA LEU A 178 -20.30 -5.60 -0.58
C LEU A 178 -20.12 -5.33 0.91
N VAL A 179 -20.95 -5.94 1.74
CA VAL A 179 -21.01 -5.64 3.19
C VAL A 179 -20.04 -6.49 4.00
N LEU A 180 -19.82 -7.75 3.62
CA LEU A 180 -19.03 -8.69 4.42
C LEU A 180 -17.65 -8.95 3.80
N VAL A 181 -17.62 -9.32 2.51
CA VAL A 181 -16.37 -9.81 1.90
C VAL A 181 -15.43 -8.68 1.53
N TRP A 182 -15.93 -7.67 0.81
CA TRP A 182 -15.10 -6.58 0.33
C TRP A 182 -14.38 -5.80 1.46
N PRO A 183 -15.01 -5.40 2.57
CA PRO A 183 -14.30 -4.68 3.64
C PRO A 183 -13.20 -5.51 4.30
N VAL A 184 -13.43 -6.83 4.47
CA VAL A 184 -12.45 -7.75 5.07
C VAL A 184 -11.25 -7.91 4.15
N VAL A 185 -11.49 -8.14 2.86
CA VAL A 185 -10.43 -8.27 1.85
C VAL A 185 -9.65 -6.96 1.73
N ASN A 186 -10.35 -5.83 1.59
CA ASN A 186 -9.72 -4.51 1.49
C ASN A 186 -8.81 -4.21 2.69
N HIS A 187 -9.28 -4.48 3.90
CA HIS A 187 -8.48 -4.34 5.12
C HIS A 187 -7.25 -5.25 5.14
N GLY A 188 -7.40 -6.52 4.73
CA GLY A 188 -6.29 -7.46 4.60
C GLY A 188 -5.22 -6.98 3.63
N LEU A 189 -5.65 -6.49 2.46
CA LEU A 189 -4.76 -5.94 1.42
C LEU A 189 -4.03 -4.68 1.92
N ALA A 190 -4.73 -3.76 2.59
CA ALA A 190 -4.14 -2.56 3.18
C ALA A 190 -3.10 -2.89 4.26
N ARG A 191 -3.35 -3.93 5.07
CA ARG A 191 -2.38 -4.44 6.05
C ARG A 191 -1.14 -5.04 5.41
N ALA A 192 -1.32 -5.89 4.40
CA ALA A 192 -0.20 -6.48 3.67
C ALA A 192 0.67 -5.39 3.04
N GLN A 193 0.04 -4.39 2.43
CA GLN A 193 0.75 -3.28 1.81
C GLN A 193 1.48 -2.42 2.84
N SER A 194 0.86 -2.11 4.00
CA SER A 194 1.53 -1.36 5.07
C SER A 194 2.73 -2.11 5.63
N PHE A 195 2.66 -3.43 5.76
CA PHE A 195 3.80 -4.24 6.20
C PHE A 195 4.99 -4.12 5.24
N VAL A 196 4.76 -4.15 3.93
CA VAL A 196 5.84 -3.98 2.93
C VAL A 196 6.40 -2.55 2.94
N ILE A 197 5.55 -1.53 3.12
CA ILE A 197 5.98 -0.14 3.28
C ILE A 197 6.89 -0.01 4.51
N ASP A 198 6.48 -0.54 5.66
CA ASP A 198 7.25 -0.49 6.89
C ASP A 198 8.60 -1.24 6.74
N ALA A 199 8.58 -2.41 6.12
CA ALA A 199 9.78 -3.24 5.94
C ALA A 199 10.81 -2.62 4.98
N LEU A 200 10.36 -1.99 3.89
CA LEU A 200 11.26 -1.47 2.85
C LEU A 200 11.54 0.03 2.98
N LEU A 201 10.59 0.83 3.47
CA LEU A 201 10.73 2.28 3.57
C LEU A 201 10.90 2.78 5.01
N GLY A 202 10.71 1.92 6.01
CA GLY A 202 10.98 2.23 7.41
C GLY A 202 12.48 2.12 7.75
N PRO A 203 12.91 2.66 8.91
CA PRO A 203 14.26 2.48 9.40
C PRO A 203 14.52 1.02 9.77
N SER A 204 15.72 0.53 9.49
CA SER A 204 16.14 -0.80 9.92
C SER A 204 16.40 -0.85 11.44
N PRO A 205 16.35 -2.05 12.06
CA PRO A 205 16.69 -2.19 13.47
C PRO A 205 18.09 -1.69 13.82
N SER A 206 19.05 -1.81 12.90
CA SER A 206 20.41 -1.29 13.06
C SER A 206 20.45 0.25 13.01
N GLU A 207 19.68 0.86 12.12
CA GLU A 207 19.56 2.33 12.03
C GLU A 207 18.93 2.91 13.29
N LEU A 208 17.89 2.26 13.83
CA LEU A 208 17.25 2.67 15.09
C LEU A 208 18.25 2.58 16.27
N ARG A 209 19.03 1.50 16.37
CA ARG A 209 20.05 1.36 17.42
C ARG A 209 21.14 2.43 17.32
N LEU A 210 21.59 2.74 16.10
CA LEU A 210 22.58 3.79 15.87
C LEU A 210 22.05 5.17 16.25
N ALA A 211 20.79 5.46 15.93
CA ALA A 211 20.14 6.70 16.33
C ALA A 211 20.00 6.82 17.88
N GLU A 212 19.66 5.72 18.55
CA GLU A 212 19.57 5.67 20.01
C GLU A 212 20.94 5.90 20.67
N LEU A 213 21.98 5.25 20.16
CA LEU A 213 23.35 5.44 20.66
C LEU A 213 23.85 6.87 20.41
N ALA A 214 23.52 7.47 19.26
CA ALA A 214 23.86 8.86 18.99
C ALA A 214 23.15 9.81 19.97
N ALA A 215 21.86 9.62 20.19
CA ALA A 215 21.09 10.43 21.14
C ALA A 215 21.60 10.30 22.58
N SER A 216 21.98 9.09 23.01
CA SER A 216 22.54 8.88 24.36
C SER A 216 23.93 9.54 24.53
N ARG A 217 24.75 9.53 23.48
CA ARG A 217 26.05 10.23 23.47
C ARG A 217 25.86 11.74 23.56
N ASP A 218 24.94 12.31 22.81
CA ASP A 218 24.69 13.75 22.81
C ASP A 218 24.18 14.20 24.19
N ALA A 219 23.27 13.44 24.81
CA ALA A 219 22.81 13.70 26.15
C ALA A 219 23.95 13.65 27.21
N THR A 220 24.89 12.72 27.05
CA THR A 220 26.07 12.66 27.99
C THR A 220 27.01 13.86 27.81
N LEU A 221 27.20 14.32 26.58
CA LEU A 221 28.02 15.50 26.28
C LEU A 221 27.37 16.79 26.83
N GLU A 222 26.06 16.95 26.67
CA GLU A 222 25.32 18.09 27.22
C GLU A 222 25.40 18.10 28.75
N GLY A 223 25.24 16.95 29.39
CA GLY A 223 25.41 16.81 30.84
C GLY A 223 26.82 17.16 31.34
N ALA A 224 27.85 16.81 30.54
CA ALA A 224 29.23 17.14 30.87
C ALA A 224 29.59 18.63 30.71
N HIS A 225 28.88 19.38 29.89
CA HIS A 225 29.06 20.81 29.69
C HIS A 225 28.25 21.66 30.68
N ALA A 226 27.33 21.06 31.45
CA ALA A 226 26.48 21.72 32.43
C ALA A 226 27.10 21.72 33.87
N VAL A 227 28.25 21.07 34.04
CA VAL A 227 29.02 21.02 35.29
C VAL A 227 30.24 21.91 35.18
#